data_8abf3717dc83da1093b725df03766aa8
#
_entry.id   8abf3717dc83da1093b725df03766aa8
#
_cell.length_a   1.000
_cell.length_b   1.000
_cell.length_c   1.000
_cell.angle_alpha   90.00
_cell.angle_beta   90.00
_cell.angle_gamma   90.00
#
_symmetry.space_group_name_H-M   'P 1'
#
loop_
_entity.id
_entity.type
_entity.pdbx_description
1 polymer ?
#
loop_
_entity_poly.entity_id
_entity_poly.type
_entity_poly.pdbx_seq_one_letter_code
_entity_poly.pdbx_strand_id
1 'polypeptide(L)'
;MIKECVELDNSLILYTIVETKLAKYIANQSEKKNIPCFGILGNLILSFSKLLNQKAIHKPSAQHVLDDDYYKRIEAIQFTMSHDDGKKADDINDADIILLGVSRTSKTPTSIYLANRGYKTINIPLVLDQKIPPKLNSKTKACVIGLVADPERLADIRRNRVAIMNEHQIKDYTNLDFIKKEINDSKKLFKKNNWPIIDVTRRSVEETAASILKIIEIKKHT
;
A
#
# COMPACT_ATOMS: atom_id res chain seq x y z
N MET A 1 1.21 31.76 19.03
CA MET A 1 0.07 31.02 19.66
C MET A 1 -0.40 31.70 20.96
N ILE A 2 0.27 31.55 22.13
CA ILE A 2 -0.23 32.19 23.40
C ILE A 2 -0.30 33.72 23.28
N LYS A 3 0.64 34.38 22.62
CA LYS A 3 0.62 35.84 22.36
C LYS A 3 -0.57 36.23 21.50
N GLU A 4 -0.85 35.49 20.48
CA GLU A 4 -1.99 35.72 19.56
C GLU A 4 -3.33 35.53 20.26
N CYS A 5 -3.44 34.56 21.18
CA CYS A 5 -4.65 34.35 21.99
C CYS A 5 -4.93 35.53 22.96
N VAL A 6 -3.89 36.27 23.39
CA VAL A 6 -4.04 37.45 24.25
C VAL A 6 -4.72 38.61 23.51
N GLU A 7 -4.55 38.66 22.18
CA GLU A 7 -5.09 39.72 21.32
C GLU A 7 -6.55 39.44 20.90
N LEU A 8 -7.07 38.23 21.21
CA LEU A 8 -8.42 37.81 20.86
C LEU A 8 -9.32 37.83 22.11
N ASP A 9 -10.43 38.53 22.04
CA ASP A 9 -11.48 38.48 23.08
C ASP A 9 -12.10 37.07 23.12
N ASN A 10 -12.33 36.55 24.33
CA ASN A 10 -12.96 35.25 24.58
C ASN A 10 -12.23 34.05 23.96
N SER A 11 -10.90 34.03 24.01
CA SER A 11 -10.09 32.92 23.56
C SER A 11 -9.94 31.80 24.62
N LEU A 12 -9.84 30.56 24.18
CA LEU A 12 -9.44 29.43 25.00
C LEU A 12 -8.39 28.57 24.28
N ILE A 13 -7.55 27.88 25.03
CA ILE A 13 -6.53 26.99 24.47
C ILE A 13 -6.90 25.53 24.77
N LEU A 14 -7.03 24.73 23.71
CA LEU A 14 -7.10 23.27 23.80
C LEU A 14 -5.80 22.68 23.25
N TYR A 15 -5.18 21.74 24.00
CA TYR A 15 -3.96 21.08 23.52
C TYR A 15 -3.99 19.56 23.67
N THR A 16 -3.27 18.87 22.79
CA THR A 16 -3.11 17.42 22.75
C THR A 16 -1.67 16.98 23.05
N ILE A 17 -0.93 17.80 23.83
CA ILE A 17 0.48 17.56 24.12
C ILE A 17 0.60 16.45 25.16
N VAL A 18 1.38 15.43 24.85
CA VAL A 18 1.63 14.27 25.69
C VAL A 18 2.82 14.50 26.64
N GLU A 19 3.80 15.30 26.21
CA GLU A 19 4.97 15.61 27.01
C GLU A 19 4.62 16.47 28.25
N THR A 20 4.82 15.91 29.43
CA THR A 20 4.40 16.53 30.69
C THR A 20 5.04 17.89 30.95
N LYS A 21 6.33 18.07 30.58
CA LYS A 21 7.05 19.35 30.80
C LYS A 21 6.43 20.46 29.95
N LEU A 22 6.18 20.18 28.68
CA LEU A 22 5.62 21.13 27.74
C LEU A 22 4.15 21.45 28.08
N ALA A 23 3.37 20.44 28.45
CA ALA A 23 1.99 20.61 28.90
C ALA A 23 1.90 21.55 30.12
N LYS A 24 2.72 21.32 31.16
CA LYS A 24 2.83 22.20 32.33
C LYS A 24 3.27 23.61 31.96
N TYR A 25 4.23 23.75 31.06
CA TYR A 25 4.68 25.07 30.61
C TYR A 25 3.54 25.86 29.97
N ILE A 26 2.79 25.24 29.06
CA ILE A 26 1.65 25.89 28.38
C ILE A 26 0.59 26.28 29.39
N ALA A 27 0.20 25.38 30.30
CA ALA A 27 -0.78 25.66 31.36
C ALA A 27 -0.37 26.87 32.20
N ASN A 28 0.86 26.88 32.72
CA ASN A 28 1.38 27.99 33.53
C ASN A 28 1.44 29.32 32.75
N GLN A 29 1.80 29.30 31.45
CA GLN A 29 1.84 30.54 30.65
C GLN A 29 0.44 31.06 30.33
N SER A 30 -0.53 30.17 30.14
CA SER A 30 -1.93 30.53 29.89
C SER A 30 -2.57 31.12 31.15
N GLU A 31 -2.31 30.51 32.33
CA GLU A 31 -2.79 31.00 33.62
C GLU A 31 -2.29 32.41 33.89
N LYS A 32 -1.00 32.70 33.66
CA LYS A 32 -0.41 34.06 33.81
C LYS A 32 -1.08 35.11 32.93
N LYS A 33 -1.77 34.69 31.87
CA LYS A 33 -2.46 35.55 30.91
C LYS A 33 -3.97 35.50 31.05
N ASN A 34 -4.49 34.81 32.08
CA ASN A 34 -5.92 34.59 32.32
C ASN A 34 -6.66 33.96 31.15
N ILE A 35 -5.97 33.09 30.36
CA ILE A 35 -6.58 32.37 29.24
C ILE A 35 -6.92 30.96 29.70
N PRO A 36 -8.20 30.52 29.61
CA PRO A 36 -8.58 29.15 29.89
C PRO A 36 -7.80 28.17 29.01
N CYS A 37 -7.23 27.12 29.66
CA CYS A 37 -6.35 26.19 28.95
C CYS A 37 -6.62 24.74 29.40
N PHE A 38 -6.92 23.86 28.45
CA PHE A 38 -7.32 22.47 28.72
C PHE A 38 -6.49 21.47 27.92
N GLY A 39 -5.89 20.50 28.63
CA GLY A 39 -5.21 19.35 28.04
C GLY A 39 -6.19 18.20 27.80
N ILE A 40 -6.48 17.88 26.56
CA ILE A 40 -7.48 16.86 26.20
C ILE A 40 -6.96 15.46 26.54
N LEU A 41 -5.69 15.16 26.24
CA LEU A 41 -5.14 13.80 26.36
C LEU A 41 -4.71 13.42 27.78
N GLY A 42 -4.38 14.37 28.65
CA GLY A 42 -3.81 14.07 29.95
C GLY A 42 -4.68 13.16 30.82
N ASN A 43 -5.94 13.54 31.05
CA ASN A 43 -6.89 12.77 31.84
C ASN A 43 -7.27 11.45 31.14
N LEU A 44 -7.36 11.44 29.81
CA LEU A 44 -7.66 10.25 29.03
C LEU A 44 -6.55 9.21 29.19
N ILE A 45 -5.29 9.61 29.02
CA ILE A 45 -4.12 8.75 29.18
C ILE A 45 -4.05 8.18 30.60
N LEU A 46 -4.32 8.99 31.62
CA LEU A 46 -4.35 8.53 33.03
C LEU A 46 -5.46 7.52 33.28
N SER A 47 -6.64 7.72 32.69
CA SER A 47 -7.77 6.79 32.81
C SER A 47 -7.45 5.46 32.16
N PHE A 48 -6.89 5.46 30.95
CA PHE A 48 -6.45 4.23 30.28
C PHE A 48 -5.30 3.54 31.02
N SER A 49 -4.34 4.29 31.53
CA SER A 49 -3.24 3.75 32.32
C SER A 49 -3.76 2.94 33.55
N LYS A 50 -4.77 3.47 34.23
CA LYS A 50 -5.44 2.78 35.36
C LYS A 50 -6.22 1.55 34.87
N LEU A 51 -7.01 1.68 33.80
CA LEU A 51 -7.84 0.60 33.26
C LEU A 51 -6.99 -0.58 32.80
N LEU A 52 -5.89 -0.29 32.10
CA LEU A 52 -5.00 -1.32 31.54
C LEU A 52 -3.92 -1.80 32.53
N ASN A 53 -3.87 -1.21 33.74
CA ASN A 53 -2.81 -1.46 34.70
C ASN A 53 -1.40 -1.32 34.12
N GLN A 54 -1.21 -0.33 33.24
CA GLN A 54 0.06 -0.06 32.55
C GLN A 54 0.48 1.40 32.75
N LYS A 55 1.79 1.61 32.87
CA LYS A 55 2.35 2.94 33.08
C LYS A 55 2.36 3.73 31.76
N ALA A 56 1.80 4.93 31.77
CA ALA A 56 1.82 5.80 30.60
C ALA A 56 3.25 6.25 30.26
N ILE A 57 3.64 6.14 28.99
CA ILE A 57 5.03 6.45 28.53
C ILE A 57 5.25 7.95 28.37
N HIS A 58 4.21 8.75 28.14
CA HIS A 58 4.27 10.22 27.93
C HIS A 58 5.33 10.69 26.90
N LYS A 59 5.65 9.83 25.92
CA LYS A 59 6.63 10.13 24.87
C LYS A 59 5.88 10.51 23.59
N PRO A 60 6.15 11.72 23.02
CA PRO A 60 5.60 12.08 21.70
C PRO A 60 6.01 11.05 20.64
N SER A 61 5.13 10.78 19.67
CA SER A 61 5.40 9.85 18.55
C SER A 61 5.78 8.42 18.97
N ALA A 62 5.46 7.98 20.17
CA ALA A 62 5.76 6.63 20.63
C ALA A 62 5.06 5.52 19.81
N GLN A 63 4.02 5.87 19.03
CA GLN A 63 3.34 4.94 18.09
C GLN A 63 4.13 4.68 16.81
N HIS A 64 5.03 5.58 16.43
CA HIS A 64 5.82 5.48 15.22
C HIS A 64 7.29 5.60 15.59
N VAL A 65 7.88 4.49 15.96
CA VAL A 65 9.34 4.41 16.00
C VAL A 65 9.78 4.52 14.54
N LEU A 66 10.48 5.60 14.20
CA LEU A 66 11.14 5.78 12.90
C LEU A 66 12.39 4.88 12.91
N ASP A 67 12.14 3.56 12.82
CA ASP A 67 13.18 2.55 12.74
C ASP A 67 13.52 2.24 11.27
N ASP A 68 14.51 1.39 11.07
CA ASP A 68 14.93 0.95 9.74
C ASP A 68 13.79 0.28 8.97
N ASP A 69 12.87 -0.39 9.65
CA ASP A 69 11.72 -1.05 9.02
C ASP A 69 10.68 -0.04 8.54
N TYR A 70 10.54 1.10 9.22
CA TYR A 70 9.72 2.21 8.75
C TYR A 70 10.29 2.78 7.44
N TYR A 71 11.60 3.10 7.41
CA TYR A 71 12.23 3.65 6.22
C TYR A 71 12.21 2.68 5.04
N LYS A 72 12.45 1.39 5.26
CA LYS A 72 12.31 0.35 4.23
C LYS A 72 10.90 0.29 3.64
N ARG A 73 9.86 0.42 4.47
CA ARG A 73 8.47 0.47 3.99
C ARG A 73 8.21 1.69 3.12
N ILE A 74 8.66 2.86 3.56
CA ILE A 74 8.50 4.11 2.78
C ILE A 74 9.22 3.99 1.44
N GLU A 75 10.45 3.48 1.42
CA GLU A 75 11.21 3.25 0.20
C GLU A 75 10.50 2.27 -0.74
N ALA A 76 10.00 1.15 -0.21
CA ALA A 76 9.26 0.17 -0.99
C ALA A 76 7.96 0.75 -1.59
N ILE A 77 7.22 1.58 -0.84
CA ILE A 77 6.03 2.25 -1.32
C ILE A 77 6.38 3.23 -2.44
N GLN A 78 7.38 4.09 -2.27
CA GLN A 78 7.83 5.04 -3.29
C GLN A 78 8.30 4.34 -4.56
N PHE A 79 9.10 3.28 -4.40
CA PHE A 79 9.54 2.43 -5.51
C PHE A 79 8.33 1.86 -6.26
N THR A 80 7.41 1.21 -5.56
CA THR A 80 6.24 0.55 -6.16
C THR A 80 5.33 1.56 -6.89
N MET A 81 5.08 2.72 -6.32
CA MET A 81 4.28 3.77 -6.97
C MET A 81 4.93 4.30 -8.25
N SER A 82 6.26 4.40 -8.28
CA SER A 82 6.99 4.86 -9.46
C SER A 82 7.07 3.81 -10.58
N HIS A 83 6.81 2.52 -10.26
CA HIS A 83 6.89 1.38 -11.19
C HIS A 83 5.52 0.73 -11.45
N ASP A 84 4.43 1.44 -11.20
CA ASP A 84 3.08 0.95 -11.49
C ASP A 84 2.78 1.03 -13.00
N ASP A 85 2.00 0.08 -13.50
CA ASP A 85 1.60 -0.05 -14.91
C ASP A 85 2.76 -0.08 -15.92
N GLY A 86 3.86 -0.74 -15.55
CA GLY A 86 5.02 -0.94 -16.42
C GLY A 86 5.90 0.30 -16.63
N LYS A 87 5.66 1.38 -15.88
CA LYS A 87 6.55 2.54 -15.87
C LYS A 87 7.92 2.12 -15.34
N LYS A 88 8.99 2.69 -15.93
CA LYS A 88 10.39 2.42 -15.50
C LYS A 88 10.76 0.93 -15.42
N ALA A 89 10.30 0.11 -16.37
CA ALA A 89 10.63 -1.31 -16.44
C ALA A 89 12.15 -1.61 -16.56
N ASP A 90 13.00 -0.60 -16.57
CA ASP A 90 14.45 -0.73 -16.62
C ASP A 90 15.08 -1.09 -15.26
N ASP A 91 14.40 -0.79 -14.15
CA ASP A 91 14.89 -1.00 -12.78
C ASP A 91 14.44 -2.35 -12.19
N ILE A 92 14.20 -3.35 -13.04
CA ILE A 92 13.70 -4.69 -12.67
C ILE A 92 14.59 -5.38 -11.63
N ASN A 93 15.88 -5.10 -11.64
CA ASN A 93 16.85 -5.71 -10.73
C ASN A 93 16.75 -5.20 -9.28
N ASP A 94 16.13 -4.06 -9.07
CA ASP A 94 15.95 -3.46 -7.75
C ASP A 94 14.64 -3.90 -7.08
N ALA A 95 13.82 -4.68 -7.80
CA ALA A 95 12.58 -5.22 -7.30
C ALA A 95 12.79 -6.52 -6.53
N ASP A 96 12.00 -6.71 -5.46
CA ASP A 96 11.87 -7.99 -4.76
C ASP A 96 10.82 -8.88 -5.46
N ILE A 97 9.76 -8.25 -5.98
CA ILE A 97 8.59 -8.92 -6.56
C ILE A 97 8.20 -8.25 -7.88
N ILE A 98 7.88 -9.08 -8.88
CA ILE A 98 7.30 -8.61 -10.14
C ILE A 98 5.96 -9.29 -10.36
N LEU A 99 4.89 -8.51 -10.42
CA LEU A 99 3.54 -8.99 -10.70
C LEU A 99 3.20 -8.82 -12.18
N LEU A 100 2.89 -9.93 -12.82
CA LEU A 100 2.44 -9.97 -14.21
C LEU A 100 0.97 -10.38 -14.29
N GLY A 101 0.23 -9.82 -15.20
CA GLY A 101 -1.15 -10.26 -15.44
C GLY A 101 -1.91 -9.30 -16.34
N VAL A 102 -3.01 -9.76 -16.91
CA VAL A 102 -3.89 -8.94 -17.72
C VAL A 102 -4.55 -7.83 -16.90
N SER A 103 -5.17 -6.86 -17.57
CA SER A 103 -5.88 -5.78 -16.89
C SER A 103 -6.96 -6.32 -15.94
N ARG A 104 -7.08 -5.72 -14.74
CA ARG A 104 -8.06 -6.04 -13.68
C ARG A 104 -7.81 -7.34 -12.90
N THR A 105 -6.61 -7.85 -12.88
CA THR A 105 -6.20 -8.96 -11.98
C THR A 105 -5.66 -8.48 -10.63
N SER A 106 -6.09 -7.33 -10.14
CA SER A 106 -5.74 -6.75 -8.82
C SER A 106 -4.24 -6.54 -8.59
N LYS A 107 -3.44 -6.38 -9.68
CA LYS A 107 -1.98 -6.15 -9.55
C LYS A 107 -1.65 -4.92 -8.72
N THR A 108 -2.16 -3.74 -9.09
CA THR A 108 -1.87 -2.48 -8.40
C THR A 108 -2.23 -2.53 -6.90
N PRO A 109 -3.43 -2.92 -6.45
CA PRO A 109 -3.71 -2.98 -5.02
C PRO A 109 -2.84 -4.02 -4.30
N THR A 110 -2.52 -5.15 -4.94
CA THR A 110 -1.63 -6.17 -4.37
C THR A 110 -0.20 -5.65 -4.25
N SER A 111 0.32 -4.93 -5.25
CA SER A 111 1.67 -4.35 -5.20
C SER A 111 1.81 -3.32 -4.09
N ILE A 112 0.82 -2.45 -3.90
CA ILE A 112 0.79 -1.47 -2.79
C ILE A 112 0.71 -2.18 -1.43
N TYR A 113 -0.09 -3.24 -1.32
CA TYR A 113 -0.16 -4.02 -0.08
C TYR A 113 1.18 -4.67 0.29
N LEU A 114 1.88 -5.26 -0.70
CA LEU A 114 3.22 -5.83 -0.52
C LEU A 114 4.27 -4.76 -0.17
N ALA A 115 4.17 -3.59 -0.78
CA ALA A 115 5.05 -2.45 -0.48
C ALA A 115 4.89 -1.96 0.97
N ASN A 116 3.67 -1.96 1.50
CA ASN A 116 3.41 -1.70 2.92
C ASN A 116 4.03 -2.75 3.87
N ARG A 117 4.42 -3.91 3.34
CA ARG A 117 5.19 -4.96 4.04
C ARG A 117 6.71 -4.85 3.79
N GLY A 118 7.17 -3.80 3.10
CA GLY A 118 8.57 -3.52 2.82
C GLY A 118 9.12 -4.18 1.55
N TYR A 119 8.27 -4.76 0.68
CA TYR A 119 8.71 -5.40 -0.56
C TYR A 119 8.60 -4.45 -1.75
N LYS A 120 9.70 -4.14 -2.40
CA LYS A 120 9.75 -3.37 -3.66
C LYS A 120 9.07 -4.18 -4.76
N THR A 121 7.91 -3.73 -5.22
CA THR A 121 7.07 -4.50 -6.14
C THR A 121 6.87 -3.73 -7.45
N ILE A 122 7.13 -4.39 -8.57
CA ILE A 122 6.82 -3.89 -9.92
C ILE A 122 5.54 -4.54 -10.41
N ASN A 123 4.66 -3.73 -11.02
CA ASN A 123 3.43 -4.17 -11.65
C ASN A 123 3.55 -3.99 -13.16
N ILE A 124 3.56 -5.08 -13.92
CA ILE A 124 3.64 -5.07 -15.40
C ILE A 124 2.35 -5.65 -15.98
N PRO A 125 1.53 -4.82 -16.66
CA PRO A 125 0.36 -5.29 -17.36
C PRO A 125 0.77 -6.11 -18.59
N LEU A 126 0.10 -7.23 -18.80
CA LEU A 126 0.21 -8.01 -20.03
C LEU A 126 -0.86 -7.54 -21.01
N VAL A 127 -0.43 -7.11 -22.18
CA VAL A 127 -1.29 -6.71 -23.29
C VAL A 127 -1.01 -7.66 -24.45
N LEU A 128 -2.06 -8.08 -25.17
CA LEU A 128 -1.90 -8.90 -26.37
C LEU A 128 -0.94 -8.21 -27.36
N ASP A 129 -0.07 -9.01 -27.97
CA ASP A 129 0.90 -8.58 -28.97
C ASP A 129 2.02 -7.63 -28.47
N GLN A 130 2.04 -7.28 -27.20
CA GLN A 130 3.17 -6.56 -26.59
C GLN A 130 4.21 -7.54 -26.05
N LYS A 131 5.48 -7.29 -26.41
CA LYS A 131 6.61 -8.05 -25.85
C LYS A 131 6.83 -7.64 -24.39
N ILE A 132 6.99 -8.64 -23.54
CA ILE A 132 7.48 -8.40 -22.17
C ILE A 132 8.87 -7.76 -22.22
N PRO A 133 9.22 -6.94 -21.21
CA PRO A 133 10.56 -6.34 -21.14
C PRO A 133 11.64 -7.42 -21.26
N PRO A 134 12.63 -7.26 -22.17
CA PRO A 134 13.66 -8.29 -22.38
C PRO A 134 14.42 -8.67 -21.13
N LYS A 135 14.59 -7.73 -20.21
CA LYS A 135 15.26 -7.94 -18.92
C LYS A 135 14.54 -8.94 -18.00
N LEU A 136 13.23 -9.17 -18.21
CA LEU A 136 12.48 -10.17 -17.46
C LEU A 136 12.89 -11.61 -17.81
N ASN A 137 13.38 -11.84 -19.02
CA ASN A 137 13.88 -13.13 -19.48
C ASN A 137 15.33 -13.41 -19.07
N SER A 138 16.06 -12.38 -18.62
CA SER A 138 17.38 -12.51 -18.05
C SER A 138 17.26 -12.83 -16.56
N LYS A 139 18.32 -13.37 -15.95
CA LYS A 139 18.39 -13.82 -14.56
C LYS A 139 18.05 -12.69 -13.55
N THR A 140 16.77 -12.30 -13.47
CA THR A 140 16.33 -11.37 -12.42
C THR A 140 16.34 -12.07 -11.06
N LYS A 141 16.78 -11.34 -10.03
CA LYS A 141 16.70 -11.81 -8.64
C LYS A 141 15.27 -11.72 -8.08
N ALA A 142 14.45 -10.91 -8.71
CA ALA A 142 13.06 -10.69 -8.28
C ALA A 142 12.21 -11.97 -8.41
N CYS A 143 11.28 -12.15 -7.49
CA CYS A 143 10.28 -13.20 -7.60
C CYS A 143 9.19 -12.79 -8.58
N VAL A 144 9.21 -13.36 -9.80
CA VAL A 144 8.19 -13.10 -10.83
C VAL A 144 6.98 -14.00 -10.59
N ILE A 145 5.77 -13.41 -10.56
CA ILE A 145 4.51 -14.10 -10.28
C ILE A 145 3.44 -13.66 -11.28
N GLY A 146 2.77 -14.63 -11.88
CA GLY A 146 1.63 -14.43 -12.76
C GLY A 146 0.30 -14.41 -12.00
N LEU A 147 -0.49 -13.35 -12.18
CA LEU A 147 -1.84 -13.27 -11.66
C LEU A 147 -2.84 -13.54 -12.79
N VAL A 148 -3.77 -14.45 -12.55
CA VAL A 148 -4.86 -14.80 -13.46
C VAL A 148 -6.20 -14.73 -12.75
N ALA A 149 -7.27 -14.51 -13.52
CA ALA A 149 -8.61 -14.56 -12.99
C ALA A 149 -9.56 -15.24 -13.99
N ASP A 150 -10.76 -15.56 -13.54
CA ASP A 150 -11.81 -16.09 -14.39
C ASP A 150 -12.20 -15.08 -15.48
N PRO A 151 -12.33 -15.51 -16.76
CA PRO A 151 -12.64 -14.62 -17.87
C PRO A 151 -13.99 -13.90 -17.75
N GLU A 152 -15.03 -14.59 -17.26
CA GLU A 152 -16.38 -14.01 -17.14
C GLU A 152 -16.39 -12.93 -16.08
N ARG A 153 -15.76 -13.21 -14.94
CA ARG A 153 -15.60 -12.20 -13.88
C ARG A 153 -14.79 -10.98 -14.33
N LEU A 154 -13.71 -11.20 -15.10
CA LEU A 154 -12.96 -10.08 -15.67
C LEU A 154 -13.79 -9.25 -16.65
N ALA A 155 -14.61 -9.90 -17.48
CA ALA A 155 -15.52 -9.21 -18.39
C ALA A 155 -16.50 -8.32 -17.62
N ASP A 156 -17.07 -8.82 -16.52
CA ASP A 156 -17.97 -8.03 -15.66
C ASP A 156 -17.28 -6.83 -15.03
N ILE A 157 -16.10 -7.03 -14.46
CA ILE A 157 -15.32 -5.94 -13.84
C ILE A 157 -14.94 -4.89 -14.88
N ARG A 158 -14.55 -5.32 -16.10
CA ARG A 158 -14.18 -4.40 -17.19
C ARG A 158 -15.39 -3.63 -17.71
N ARG A 159 -16.57 -4.27 -17.85
CA ARG A 159 -17.82 -3.61 -18.23
C ARG A 159 -18.20 -2.51 -17.24
N ASN A 160 -18.17 -2.82 -15.95
CA ASN A 160 -18.47 -1.84 -14.91
C ASN A 160 -17.50 -0.64 -14.95
N ARG A 161 -16.22 -0.88 -15.26
CA ARG A 161 -15.23 0.19 -15.39
C ARG A 161 -15.51 1.12 -16.58
N VAL A 162 -15.81 0.55 -17.73
CA VAL A 162 -16.15 1.29 -18.96
C VAL A 162 -17.41 2.14 -18.73
N ALA A 163 -18.43 1.58 -18.07
CA ALA A 163 -19.66 2.31 -17.73
C ALA A 163 -19.39 3.55 -16.84
N ILE A 164 -18.48 3.43 -15.86
CA ILE A 164 -18.10 4.53 -14.97
C ILE A 164 -17.31 5.62 -15.70
N MET A 165 -16.46 5.25 -16.67
CA MET A 165 -15.56 6.18 -17.35
C MET A 165 -16.20 6.84 -18.60
N ASN A 166 -17.42 6.45 -18.99
CA ASN A 166 -18.10 6.89 -20.22
C ASN A 166 -17.27 6.67 -21.51
N GLU A 167 -16.35 5.72 -21.50
CA GLU A 167 -15.52 5.37 -22.66
C GLU A 167 -16.20 4.29 -23.51
N HIS A 168 -17.00 4.69 -24.49
CA HIS A 168 -17.76 3.77 -25.36
C HIS A 168 -16.91 3.09 -26.46
N GLN A 169 -15.60 3.31 -26.52
CA GLN A 169 -14.80 2.93 -27.71
C GLN A 169 -13.99 1.64 -27.60
N ILE A 170 -14.04 0.89 -26.50
CA ILE A 170 -13.16 -0.29 -26.36
C ILE A 170 -13.99 -1.58 -26.41
N LYS A 171 -14.50 -1.94 -27.61
CA LYS A 171 -15.26 -3.19 -27.81
C LYS A 171 -14.45 -4.43 -27.42
N ASP A 172 -13.16 -4.47 -27.75
CA ASP A 172 -12.32 -5.63 -27.49
C ASP A 172 -11.98 -5.80 -25.99
N TYR A 173 -11.90 -4.72 -25.23
CA TYR A 173 -11.57 -4.74 -23.80
C TYR A 173 -12.58 -5.51 -22.94
N THR A 174 -13.86 -5.52 -23.33
CA THR A 174 -14.95 -6.21 -22.64
C THR A 174 -15.41 -7.48 -23.33
N ASN A 175 -14.84 -7.79 -24.51
CA ASN A 175 -15.17 -8.98 -25.30
C ASN A 175 -14.64 -10.24 -24.58
N LEU A 176 -15.54 -11.20 -24.30
CA LEU A 176 -15.20 -12.41 -23.56
C LEU A 176 -14.16 -13.29 -24.27
N ASP A 177 -14.23 -13.41 -25.58
CA ASP A 177 -13.30 -14.24 -26.33
C ASP A 177 -11.89 -13.63 -26.37
N PHE A 178 -11.80 -12.30 -26.46
CA PHE A 178 -10.54 -11.58 -26.31
C PHE A 178 -9.94 -11.79 -24.93
N ILE A 179 -10.75 -11.66 -23.88
CA ILE A 179 -10.32 -11.88 -22.49
C ILE A 179 -9.85 -13.32 -22.28
N LYS A 180 -10.55 -14.32 -22.82
CA LYS A 180 -10.13 -15.72 -22.79
C LYS A 180 -8.77 -15.91 -23.46
N LYS A 181 -8.57 -15.29 -24.63
CA LYS A 181 -7.29 -15.33 -25.35
C LYS A 181 -6.17 -14.71 -24.52
N GLU A 182 -6.37 -13.49 -23.96
CA GLU A 182 -5.38 -12.82 -23.10
C GLU A 182 -4.95 -13.69 -21.91
N ILE A 183 -5.91 -14.32 -21.23
CA ILE A 183 -5.63 -15.17 -20.06
C ILE A 183 -4.89 -16.44 -20.48
N ASN A 184 -5.30 -17.08 -21.59
CA ASN A 184 -4.66 -18.30 -22.07
C ASN A 184 -3.20 -18.02 -22.50
N ASP A 185 -2.95 -16.92 -23.19
CA ASP A 185 -1.61 -16.55 -23.62
C ASP A 185 -0.73 -16.15 -22.43
N SER A 186 -1.30 -15.46 -21.42
CA SER A 186 -0.62 -15.20 -20.16
C SER A 186 -0.24 -16.49 -19.44
N LYS A 187 -1.15 -17.47 -19.34
CA LYS A 187 -0.88 -18.78 -18.72
C LYS A 187 0.22 -19.54 -19.45
N LYS A 188 0.24 -19.51 -20.80
CA LYS A 188 1.32 -20.13 -21.61
C LYS A 188 2.65 -19.46 -21.33
N LEU A 189 2.69 -18.11 -21.26
CA LEU A 189 3.87 -17.35 -20.96
C LEU A 189 4.43 -17.70 -19.56
N PHE A 190 3.58 -17.77 -18.54
CA PHE A 190 3.99 -18.11 -17.18
C PHE A 190 4.56 -19.52 -17.11
N LYS A 191 3.88 -20.49 -17.72
CA LYS A 191 4.36 -21.89 -17.80
C LYS A 191 5.70 -22.00 -18.50
N LYS A 192 5.87 -21.32 -19.66
CA LYS A 192 7.11 -21.33 -20.43
C LYS A 192 8.31 -20.84 -19.62
N ASN A 193 8.10 -19.90 -18.71
CA ASN A 193 9.15 -19.30 -17.88
C ASN A 193 9.22 -19.90 -16.45
N ASN A 194 8.44 -20.91 -16.15
CA ASN A 194 8.34 -21.52 -14.81
C ASN A 194 7.98 -20.50 -13.72
N TRP A 195 7.18 -19.49 -14.07
CA TRP A 195 6.70 -18.50 -13.09
C TRP A 195 5.46 -19.03 -12.36
N PRO A 196 5.42 -18.93 -11.03
CA PRO A 196 4.25 -19.28 -10.24
C PRO A 196 3.00 -18.53 -10.71
N ILE A 197 1.86 -19.22 -10.72
CA ILE A 197 0.58 -18.65 -11.12
C ILE A 197 -0.35 -18.64 -9.91
N ILE A 198 -0.95 -17.49 -9.64
CA ILE A 198 -1.98 -17.32 -8.60
C ILE A 198 -3.30 -16.94 -9.27
N ASP A 199 -4.34 -17.71 -9.00
CA ASP A 199 -5.71 -17.37 -9.39
C ASP A 199 -6.31 -16.43 -8.34
N VAL A 200 -6.69 -15.22 -8.77
CA VAL A 200 -7.25 -14.16 -7.91
C VAL A 200 -8.77 -14.00 -8.04
N THR A 201 -9.47 -14.93 -8.71
CA THR A 201 -10.88 -14.82 -9.07
C THR A 201 -11.78 -14.49 -7.88
N ARG A 202 -11.57 -15.16 -6.74
CA ARG A 202 -12.37 -15.02 -5.51
C ARG A 202 -11.49 -14.74 -4.30
N ARG A 203 -10.33 -14.10 -4.51
CA ARG A 203 -9.39 -13.78 -3.43
C ARG A 203 -9.36 -12.30 -3.14
N SER A 204 -9.22 -11.98 -1.87
CA SER A 204 -8.90 -10.64 -1.43
C SER A 204 -7.45 -10.28 -1.79
N VAL A 205 -7.11 -9.01 -1.70
CA VAL A 205 -5.74 -8.52 -1.88
C VAL A 205 -4.81 -9.14 -0.85
N GLU A 206 -5.27 -9.27 0.39
CA GLU A 206 -4.55 -9.83 1.53
C GLU A 206 -4.24 -11.32 1.32
N GLU A 207 -5.21 -12.11 0.87
CA GLU A 207 -5.02 -13.54 0.58
C GLU A 207 -4.07 -13.75 -0.60
N THR A 208 -4.17 -12.90 -1.61
CA THR A 208 -3.25 -12.90 -2.75
C THR A 208 -1.84 -12.59 -2.29
N ALA A 209 -1.65 -11.54 -1.50
CA ALA A 209 -0.36 -11.15 -0.95
C ALA A 209 0.22 -12.22 -0.03
N ALA A 210 -0.59 -12.85 0.83
CA ALA A 210 -0.15 -13.96 1.68
C ALA A 210 0.37 -15.15 0.85
N SER A 211 -0.33 -15.49 -0.24
CA SER A 211 0.12 -16.54 -1.16
C SER A 211 1.46 -16.19 -1.84
N ILE A 212 1.65 -14.93 -2.22
CA ILE A 212 2.90 -14.42 -2.79
C ILE A 212 4.05 -14.54 -1.79
N LEU A 213 3.84 -14.08 -0.55
CA LEU A 213 4.86 -14.14 0.50
C LEU A 213 5.27 -15.58 0.80
N LYS A 214 4.32 -16.52 0.84
CA LYS A 214 4.62 -17.94 1.01
C LYS A 214 5.50 -18.49 -0.11
N ILE A 215 5.29 -18.09 -1.36
CA ILE A 215 6.14 -18.49 -2.50
C ILE A 215 7.57 -17.95 -2.33
N ILE A 216 7.70 -16.71 -1.86
CA ILE A 216 9.00 -16.08 -1.63
C ILE A 216 9.77 -16.82 -0.52
N GLU A 217 9.10 -17.16 0.59
CA GLU A 217 9.70 -17.92 1.68
C GLU A 217 10.21 -19.27 1.21
N ILE A 218 9.42 -20.01 0.45
CA ILE A 218 9.84 -21.30 -0.12
C ILE A 218 11.09 -21.13 -0.99
N LYS A 219 11.13 -20.10 -1.86
CA LYS A 219 12.29 -19.84 -2.73
C LYS A 219 13.55 -19.43 -1.99
N LYS A 220 13.45 -18.88 -0.79
CA LYS A 220 14.62 -18.52 0.04
C LYS A 220 15.26 -19.73 0.71
N HIS A 221 14.51 -20.82 0.85
CA HIS A 221 14.95 -22.05 1.50
C HIS A 221 15.36 -23.16 0.51
N THR A 222 15.23 -22.91 -0.80
CA THR A 222 15.67 -23.79 -1.90
C THR A 222 16.92 -23.23 -2.57
#